data_190ece6759f0126fbda57a9ad1298e46
#
_entry.id   190ece6759f0126fbda57a9ad1298e46
#
_cell.length_a   1.000
_cell.length_b   1.000
_cell.length_c   1.000
_cell.angle_alpha   90.00
_cell.angle_beta   90.00
_cell.angle_gamma   90.00
#
_symmetry.space_group_name_H-M   'P 1'
#
loop_
_entity.id
_entity.type
_entity.pdbx_description
1 polymer ?
#
loop_
_entity_poly.entity_id
_entity_poly.type
_entity_poly.pdbx_seq_one_letter_code
_entity_poly.pdbx_strand_id
1 'polypeptide(L)'
;MGVMQNVTENINVGKLLDNWDETHELTKDEALAILNCDDVCLDKLIETAYALRLKYKGKKVSIQLLTNVRSGNCSQNCAYCAQSCESQAQIEKYKRVSDEKLYGDNDLVDNKHLARHCIGLSGISFTDAEIEDLAGRIRKMKKNDTQICCSIGFLTEKQALMLKEAGLNRSDVHVDFMIGSNQMDIDGIRQDGSRVPIFRNGDWVI
;
A
#
# COMPACT_ATOMS: atom_id res chain seq x y z
N MET A 1 26.64 3.32 17.27
CA MET A 1 25.95 2.01 17.34
C MET A 1 25.75 1.54 18.79
N GLY A 2 25.31 2.38 19.73
CA GLY A 2 25.34 2.01 21.13
C GLY A 2 24.16 2.46 22.02
N VAL A 3 23.07 2.98 21.43
CA VAL A 3 21.98 3.56 22.24
C VAL A 3 20.60 2.88 22.03
N MET A 4 20.45 2.01 21.05
CA MET A 4 19.15 1.34 20.78
C MET A 4 18.99 -0.02 21.49
N GLN A 5 20.01 -0.58 22.13
CA GLN A 5 19.92 -1.91 22.75
C GLN A 5 19.30 -1.94 24.16
N ASN A 6 19.16 -0.81 24.85
CA ASN A 6 18.82 -0.82 26.27
C ASN A 6 17.32 -0.65 26.61
N VAL A 7 16.43 -0.40 25.67
CA VAL A 7 15.00 -0.14 25.98
C VAL A 7 14.11 -1.39 25.82
N THR A 8 14.53 -2.32 24.97
CA THR A 8 13.74 -3.54 24.69
C THR A 8 14.00 -4.70 25.65
N GLU A 9 15.07 -4.64 26.48
CA GLU A 9 15.47 -5.74 27.38
C GLU A 9 14.46 -6.03 28.52
N ASN A 10 13.51 -5.12 28.79
CA ASN A 10 12.56 -5.27 29.92
C ASN A 10 11.14 -5.72 29.50
N ILE A 11 10.85 -5.84 28.22
CA ILE A 11 9.50 -6.22 27.75
C ILE A 11 9.47 -7.72 27.46
N ASN A 12 8.74 -8.46 28.32
CA ASN A 12 8.49 -9.87 28.07
C ASN A 12 7.37 -10.04 27.05
N VAL A 13 7.72 -10.25 25.79
CA VAL A 13 6.80 -10.40 24.67
C VAL A 13 5.82 -11.56 24.91
N GLY A 14 6.28 -12.68 25.49
CA GLY A 14 5.42 -13.80 25.81
C GLY A 14 4.28 -13.41 26.76
N LYS A 15 4.59 -12.67 27.82
CA LYS A 15 3.57 -12.16 28.76
C LYS A 15 2.66 -11.11 28.15
N LEU A 16 3.19 -10.24 27.29
CA LEU A 16 2.41 -9.26 26.55
C LEU A 16 1.36 -9.97 25.67
N LEU A 17 1.75 -11.02 24.97
CA LEU A 17 0.86 -11.79 24.10
C LEU A 17 -0.14 -12.66 24.89
N ASP A 18 0.25 -13.18 26.08
CA ASP A 18 -0.66 -13.92 26.96
C ASP A 18 -1.80 -13.07 27.49
N ASN A 19 -1.51 -11.81 27.76
CA ASN A 19 -2.47 -10.87 28.33
C ASN A 19 -2.98 -9.88 27.27
N TRP A 20 -2.88 -10.24 25.99
CA TRP A 20 -3.29 -9.37 24.90
C TRP A 20 -4.77 -9.01 25.01
N ASP A 21 -5.03 -7.73 25.13
CA ASP A 21 -6.35 -7.14 25.09
C ASP A 21 -6.50 -6.32 23.80
N GLU A 22 -7.64 -6.45 23.13
CA GLU A 22 -7.92 -5.78 21.88
C GLU A 22 -7.98 -4.25 21.99
N THR A 23 -8.15 -3.74 23.19
CA THR A 23 -8.14 -2.31 23.49
C THR A 23 -6.73 -1.80 23.75
N HIS A 24 -5.73 -2.70 23.84
CA HIS A 24 -4.34 -2.34 24.07
C HIS A 24 -3.73 -1.75 22.80
N GLU A 25 -3.34 -0.48 22.87
CA GLU A 25 -2.56 0.17 21.85
C GLU A 25 -1.07 -0.10 22.10
N LEU A 26 -0.42 -0.74 21.13
CA LEU A 26 1.02 -1.02 21.21
C LEU A 26 1.82 0.27 21.35
N THR A 27 2.63 0.33 22.39
CA THR A 27 3.67 1.34 22.49
C THR A 27 4.78 1.06 21.47
N LYS A 28 5.58 2.07 21.16
CA LYS A 28 6.75 1.91 20.28
C LYS A 28 7.72 0.84 20.79
N ASP A 29 7.94 0.80 22.09
CA ASP A 29 8.89 -0.14 22.70
C ASP A 29 8.35 -1.58 22.66
N GLU A 30 7.05 -1.80 22.89
CA GLU A 30 6.41 -3.10 22.71
C GLU A 30 6.47 -3.57 21.25
N ALA A 31 6.20 -2.68 20.30
CA ALA A 31 6.31 -3.00 18.87
C ALA A 31 7.74 -3.40 18.50
N LEU A 32 8.76 -2.68 18.99
CA LEU A 32 10.18 -3.03 18.81
C LEU A 32 10.53 -4.36 19.44
N ALA A 33 10.04 -4.64 20.66
CA ALA A 33 10.25 -5.92 21.34
C ALA A 33 9.65 -7.09 20.54
N ILE A 34 8.43 -6.92 20.01
CA ILE A 34 7.77 -7.91 19.15
C ILE A 34 8.59 -8.16 17.87
N LEU A 35 9.06 -7.10 17.20
CA LEU A 35 9.86 -7.23 15.98
C LEU A 35 11.21 -7.94 16.20
N ASN A 36 11.75 -7.92 17.42
CA ASN A 36 13.00 -8.55 17.79
C ASN A 36 12.80 -9.84 18.63
N CYS A 37 11.58 -10.37 18.68
CA CYS A 37 11.32 -11.59 19.45
C CYS A 37 12.03 -12.81 18.84
N ASP A 38 12.31 -13.80 19.69
CA ASP A 38 12.86 -15.07 19.28
C ASP A 38 11.84 -16.01 18.62
N ASP A 39 12.28 -17.13 18.09
CA ASP A 39 11.42 -18.09 17.39
C ASP A 39 10.29 -18.65 18.28
N VAL A 40 10.54 -18.80 19.60
CA VAL A 40 9.52 -19.27 20.55
C VAL A 40 8.40 -18.24 20.73
N CYS A 41 8.77 -16.98 20.82
CA CYS A 41 7.81 -15.89 20.87
C CYS A 41 7.10 -15.69 19.53
N LEU A 42 7.76 -15.98 18.41
CA LEU A 42 7.19 -15.87 17.06
C LEU A 42 5.98 -16.80 16.88
N ASP A 43 6.08 -18.05 17.31
CA ASP A 43 4.95 -18.99 17.23
C ASP A 43 3.73 -18.45 17.98
N LYS A 44 3.94 -17.95 19.20
CA LYS A 44 2.88 -17.34 19.99
C LYS A 44 2.31 -16.08 19.36
N LEU A 45 3.16 -15.24 18.78
CA LEU A 45 2.74 -14.05 18.04
C LEU A 45 1.83 -14.44 16.85
N ILE A 46 2.19 -15.47 16.10
CA ILE A 46 1.39 -15.99 14.99
C ILE A 46 0.04 -16.51 15.49
N GLU A 47 0.02 -17.27 16.58
CA GLU A 47 -1.22 -17.78 17.19
C GLU A 47 -2.14 -16.64 17.63
N THR A 48 -1.60 -15.62 18.31
CA THR A 48 -2.36 -14.45 18.77
C THR A 48 -2.92 -13.66 17.58
N ALA A 49 -2.10 -13.39 16.58
CA ALA A 49 -2.52 -12.69 15.36
C ALA A 49 -3.59 -13.50 14.59
N TYR A 50 -3.45 -14.83 14.56
CA TYR A 50 -4.44 -15.70 13.92
C TYR A 50 -5.77 -15.73 14.67
N ALA A 51 -5.75 -15.73 16.00
CA ALA A 51 -6.95 -15.64 16.82
C ALA A 51 -7.71 -14.33 16.55
N LEU A 52 -7.00 -13.20 16.51
CA LEU A 52 -7.58 -11.90 16.15
C LEU A 52 -8.17 -11.93 14.74
N ARG A 53 -7.42 -12.49 13.78
CA ARG A 53 -7.91 -12.65 12.40
C ARG A 53 -9.19 -13.46 12.34
N LEU A 54 -9.25 -14.60 13.06
CA LEU A 54 -10.45 -15.44 13.09
C LEU A 54 -11.65 -14.70 13.68
N LYS A 55 -11.43 -13.91 14.73
CA LYS A 55 -12.48 -13.12 15.37
C LYS A 55 -13.08 -12.07 14.42
N TYR A 56 -12.23 -11.30 13.72
CA TYR A 56 -12.70 -10.16 12.92
C TYR A 56 -12.96 -10.49 11.45
N LYS A 57 -12.29 -11.49 10.89
CA LYS A 57 -12.36 -11.82 9.46
C LYS A 57 -12.81 -13.26 9.19
N GLY A 58 -12.88 -14.09 10.23
CA GLY A 58 -13.16 -15.51 10.08
C GLY A 58 -12.11 -16.21 9.18
N LYS A 59 -12.53 -17.26 8.50
CA LYS A 59 -11.69 -18.01 7.56
C LYS A 59 -11.72 -17.46 6.13
N LYS A 60 -12.40 -16.34 5.89
CA LYS A 60 -12.54 -15.73 4.57
C LYS A 60 -11.19 -15.20 4.07
N VAL A 61 -10.83 -15.57 2.85
CA VAL A 61 -9.68 -15.04 2.13
C VAL A 61 -10.19 -14.09 1.04
N SER A 62 -9.65 -12.87 1.00
CA SER A 62 -9.94 -11.92 -0.06
C SER A 62 -8.83 -11.97 -1.09
N ILE A 63 -9.19 -12.26 -2.33
CA ILE A 63 -8.26 -12.28 -3.46
C ILE A 63 -8.49 -11.01 -4.26
N GLN A 64 -7.42 -10.38 -4.69
CA GLN A 64 -7.45 -9.23 -5.58
C GLN A 64 -6.46 -9.44 -6.72
N LEU A 65 -6.77 -8.88 -7.88
CA LEU A 65 -5.90 -8.92 -9.04
C LEU A 65 -5.20 -7.58 -9.19
N LEU A 66 -3.91 -7.60 -9.50
CA LEU A 66 -3.13 -6.40 -9.76
C LEU A 66 -2.71 -6.35 -11.24
N THR A 67 -3.02 -5.25 -11.90
CA THR A 67 -2.53 -4.95 -13.26
C THR A 67 -1.60 -3.76 -13.20
N ASN A 68 -0.35 -3.92 -13.66
CA ASN A 68 0.53 -2.79 -13.90
C ASN A 68 0.06 -2.03 -15.14
N VAL A 69 -0.41 -0.81 -14.95
CA VAL A 69 -0.86 0.05 -16.06
C VAL A 69 0.32 0.77 -16.72
N ARG A 70 1.35 1.06 -15.94
CA ARG A 70 2.65 1.58 -16.39
C ARG A 70 3.74 0.83 -15.67
N SER A 71 4.76 0.37 -16.40
CA SER A 71 5.85 -0.44 -15.86
C SER A 71 7.22 0.11 -16.21
N GLY A 72 8.12 0.10 -15.23
CA GLY A 72 9.52 0.52 -15.37
C GLY A 72 9.72 2.02 -15.45
N ASN A 73 10.96 2.42 -15.63
CA ASN A 73 11.42 3.79 -15.83
C ASN A 73 10.94 4.79 -14.74
N CYS A 74 10.74 4.34 -13.51
CA CYS A 74 10.45 5.21 -12.39
C CYS A 74 11.71 6.01 -12.03
N SER A 75 11.58 7.32 -11.84
CA SER A 75 12.69 8.20 -11.46
C SER A 75 13.13 8.03 -10.01
N GLN A 76 12.37 7.28 -9.21
CA GLN A 76 12.70 7.02 -7.81
C GLN A 76 13.49 5.74 -7.68
N ASN A 77 14.48 5.76 -6.77
CA ASN A 77 15.34 4.61 -6.50
C ASN A 77 14.96 3.92 -5.18
N CYS A 78 13.73 3.39 -5.13
CA CYS A 78 13.26 2.63 -3.97
C CYS A 78 14.02 1.31 -3.85
N ALA A 79 14.64 1.04 -2.70
CA ALA A 79 15.63 -0.02 -2.52
C ALA A 79 15.16 -1.44 -2.93
N TYR A 80 13.87 -1.73 -2.82
CA TYR A 80 13.28 -3.03 -3.18
C TYR A 80 12.49 -3.00 -4.50
N CYS A 81 12.35 -1.83 -5.13
CA CYS A 81 11.44 -1.67 -6.26
C CYS A 81 12.11 -1.95 -7.60
N ALA A 82 11.66 -3.01 -8.28
CA ALA A 82 12.14 -3.34 -9.62
C ALA A 82 11.74 -2.31 -10.70
N GLN A 83 10.84 -1.38 -10.40
CA GLN A 83 10.34 -0.36 -11.35
C GLN A 83 11.29 0.83 -11.49
N SER A 84 12.29 0.98 -10.62
CA SER A 84 13.30 2.03 -10.70
C SER A 84 14.07 1.99 -12.02
N CYS A 85 14.42 3.16 -12.57
CA CYS A 85 15.31 3.23 -13.71
C CYS A 85 16.75 2.75 -13.42
N GLU A 86 17.13 2.72 -12.13
CA GLU A 86 18.43 2.23 -11.64
C GLU A 86 18.43 0.72 -11.33
N SER A 87 17.24 0.09 -11.30
CA SER A 87 17.12 -1.33 -10.99
C SER A 87 17.73 -2.20 -12.09
N GLN A 88 18.50 -3.22 -11.68
CA GLN A 88 19.04 -4.24 -12.57
C GLN A 88 18.07 -5.40 -12.84
N ALA A 89 16.87 -5.36 -12.25
CA ALA A 89 15.86 -6.40 -12.44
C ALA A 89 15.38 -6.43 -13.91
N GLN A 90 15.26 -7.64 -14.43
CA GLN A 90 14.73 -7.85 -15.78
C GLN A 90 13.20 -7.82 -15.72
N ILE A 91 12.63 -6.66 -16.04
CA ILE A 91 11.18 -6.46 -16.10
C ILE A 91 10.78 -5.93 -17.48
N GLU A 92 9.60 -6.24 -17.92
CA GLU A 92 9.00 -5.61 -19.08
C GLU A 92 8.70 -4.13 -18.79
N LYS A 93 9.12 -3.23 -19.69
CA LYS A 93 8.97 -1.78 -19.52
C LYS A 93 8.02 -1.24 -20.58
N TYR A 94 6.97 -0.55 -20.14
CA TYR A 94 5.99 0.11 -21.00
C TYR A 94 5.37 1.33 -20.32
N LYS A 95 5.03 2.33 -21.14
CA LYS A 95 4.38 3.55 -20.62
C LYS A 95 2.88 3.36 -20.36
N ARG A 96 2.25 2.43 -21.04
CA ARG A 96 0.81 2.20 -20.95
C ARG A 96 0.51 0.74 -21.34
N VAL A 97 -0.18 0.03 -20.48
CA VAL A 97 -0.71 -1.30 -20.82
C VAL A 97 -1.83 -1.17 -21.84
N SER A 98 -2.03 -2.18 -22.68
CA SER A 98 -3.13 -2.20 -23.64
C SER A 98 -4.50 -2.18 -22.95
N ASP A 99 -5.47 -1.60 -23.62
CA ASP A 99 -6.86 -1.59 -23.12
C ASP A 99 -7.44 -3.00 -23.05
N GLU A 100 -7.09 -3.86 -24.01
CA GLU A 100 -7.48 -5.26 -24.03
C GLU A 100 -7.04 -6.00 -22.76
N LYS A 101 -5.77 -5.84 -22.39
CA LYS A 101 -5.24 -6.45 -21.16
C LYS A 101 -5.94 -5.92 -19.91
N LEU A 102 -6.06 -4.59 -19.78
CA LEU A 102 -6.64 -3.96 -18.61
C LEU A 102 -8.12 -4.34 -18.42
N TYR A 103 -8.90 -4.29 -19.50
CA TYR A 103 -10.33 -4.61 -19.41
C TYR A 103 -10.56 -6.12 -19.30
N GLY A 104 -9.73 -6.94 -19.94
CA GLY A 104 -9.77 -8.41 -19.74
C GLY A 104 -9.46 -8.82 -18.30
N ASP A 105 -8.50 -8.18 -17.67
CA ASP A 105 -8.21 -8.39 -16.25
C ASP A 105 -9.39 -7.94 -15.36
N ASN A 106 -10.05 -6.83 -15.70
CA ASN A 106 -11.23 -6.38 -14.99
C ASN A 106 -12.41 -7.35 -15.13
N ASP A 107 -12.65 -7.83 -16.34
CA ASP A 107 -13.70 -8.84 -16.61
C ASP A 107 -13.39 -10.14 -15.85
N LEU A 108 -12.12 -10.52 -15.68
CA LEU A 108 -11.73 -11.67 -14.86
C LEU A 108 -12.06 -11.44 -13.39
N VAL A 109 -11.81 -10.23 -12.84
CA VAL A 109 -12.17 -9.88 -11.46
C VAL A 109 -13.68 -10.01 -11.25
N ASP A 110 -14.48 -9.48 -12.17
CA ASP A 110 -15.94 -9.55 -12.12
C ASP A 110 -16.44 -11.01 -12.22
N ASN A 111 -15.99 -11.75 -13.22
CA ASN A 111 -16.42 -13.13 -13.48
C ASN A 111 -16.03 -14.11 -12.38
N LYS A 112 -14.92 -13.85 -11.69
CA LYS A 112 -14.44 -14.69 -10.57
C LYS A 112 -14.85 -14.16 -9.20
N HIS A 113 -15.63 -13.06 -9.15
CA HIS A 113 -16.05 -12.42 -7.91
C HIS A 113 -14.89 -12.12 -6.97
N LEU A 114 -13.77 -11.65 -7.53
CA LEU A 114 -12.62 -11.25 -6.72
C LEU A 114 -12.94 -10.00 -5.93
N ALA A 115 -12.24 -9.79 -4.82
CA ALA A 115 -12.53 -8.68 -3.91
C ALA A 115 -12.35 -7.31 -4.55
N ARG A 116 -11.36 -7.15 -5.44
CA ARG A 116 -11.10 -5.90 -6.15
C ARG A 116 -10.10 -6.08 -7.30
N HIS A 117 -10.10 -5.11 -8.21
CA HIS A 117 -9.07 -4.91 -9.21
C HIS A 117 -8.14 -3.77 -8.77
N CYS A 118 -6.90 -4.08 -8.51
CA CYS A 118 -5.86 -3.10 -8.20
C CYS A 118 -5.09 -2.75 -9.46
N ILE A 119 -4.83 -1.48 -9.70
CA ILE A 119 -4.02 -0.99 -10.81
C ILE A 119 -2.79 -0.27 -10.25
N GLY A 120 -1.62 -0.59 -10.79
CA GLY A 120 -0.34 -0.03 -10.37
C GLY A 120 0.30 0.80 -11.48
N LEU A 121 0.92 1.93 -11.11
CA LEU A 121 1.66 2.78 -12.03
C LEU A 121 3.04 3.08 -11.47
N SER A 122 4.08 2.81 -12.26
CA SER A 122 5.42 3.29 -11.95
C SER A 122 5.51 4.80 -12.20
N GLY A 123 6.06 5.56 -11.25
CA GLY A 123 6.21 7.01 -11.34
C GLY A 123 5.89 7.71 -10.03
N ILE A 124 6.42 8.89 -9.83
CA ILE A 124 6.20 9.70 -8.64
C ILE A 124 5.08 10.74 -8.82
N SER A 125 4.93 11.25 -10.04
CA SER A 125 3.92 12.25 -10.39
C SER A 125 3.46 12.06 -11.83
N PHE A 126 2.28 12.59 -12.13
CA PHE A 126 1.61 12.43 -13.41
C PHE A 126 1.03 13.77 -13.85
N THR A 127 0.99 13.98 -15.16
CA THR A 127 0.31 15.13 -15.75
C THR A 127 -1.21 14.97 -15.65
N ASP A 128 -1.93 16.07 -15.72
CA ASP A 128 -3.41 16.04 -15.74
C ASP A 128 -3.95 15.21 -16.91
N ALA A 129 -3.27 15.24 -18.05
CA ALA A 129 -3.66 14.44 -19.21
C ALA A 129 -3.49 12.92 -19.00
N GLU A 130 -2.41 12.49 -18.30
CA GLU A 130 -2.22 11.09 -17.95
C GLU A 130 -3.28 10.62 -16.92
N ILE A 131 -3.64 11.49 -15.98
CA ILE A 131 -4.69 11.20 -15.00
C ILE A 131 -6.07 11.17 -15.67
N GLU A 132 -6.35 12.03 -16.64
CA GLU A 132 -7.62 11.98 -17.39
C GLU A 132 -7.74 10.71 -18.27
N ASP A 133 -6.64 10.27 -18.92
CA ASP A 133 -6.63 8.96 -19.62
C ASP A 133 -6.94 7.82 -18.64
N LEU A 134 -6.30 7.82 -17.48
CA LEU A 134 -6.54 6.82 -16.43
C LEU A 134 -7.99 6.87 -15.93
N ALA A 135 -8.51 8.06 -15.66
CA ALA A 135 -9.90 8.27 -15.25
C ALA A 135 -10.90 7.76 -16.30
N GLY A 136 -10.63 8.04 -17.57
CA GLY A 136 -11.43 7.53 -18.69
C GLY A 136 -11.46 6.00 -18.76
N ARG A 137 -10.32 5.35 -18.46
CA ARG A 137 -10.21 3.89 -18.40
C ARG A 137 -10.95 3.32 -17.20
N ILE A 138 -10.83 3.95 -16.02
CA ILE A 138 -11.56 3.56 -14.81
C ILE A 138 -13.07 3.65 -15.04
N ARG A 139 -13.59 4.70 -15.67
CA ARG A 139 -15.02 4.82 -16.02
C ARG A 139 -15.50 3.64 -16.86
N LYS A 140 -14.68 3.16 -17.81
CA LYS A 140 -15.00 2.00 -18.65
C LYS A 140 -14.94 0.68 -17.90
N MET A 141 -14.03 0.56 -16.91
CA MET A 141 -13.93 -0.62 -16.04
C MET A 141 -15.10 -0.73 -15.06
N LYS A 142 -15.69 0.40 -14.68
CA LYS A 142 -16.78 0.48 -13.68
C LYS A 142 -18.14 0.09 -14.26
N LYS A 143 -18.24 -1.13 -14.79
CA LYS A 143 -19.51 -1.66 -15.33
C LYS A 143 -20.38 -2.33 -14.26
N ASN A 144 -19.76 -2.85 -13.20
CA ASN A 144 -20.40 -3.59 -12.12
C ASN A 144 -19.94 -3.02 -10.76
N ASP A 145 -20.25 -3.74 -9.68
CA ASP A 145 -19.86 -3.37 -8.30
C ASP A 145 -18.38 -3.65 -8.00
N THR A 146 -17.55 -3.91 -9.01
CA THR A 146 -16.12 -4.16 -8.82
C THR A 146 -15.46 -3.00 -8.12
N GLN A 147 -14.76 -3.33 -7.05
CA GLN A 147 -13.93 -2.36 -6.33
C GLN A 147 -12.64 -2.15 -7.10
N ILE A 148 -12.33 -0.91 -7.46
CA ILE A 148 -11.10 -0.54 -8.14
C ILE A 148 -10.20 0.21 -7.15
N CYS A 149 -8.98 -0.26 -6.96
CA CYS A 149 -7.95 0.47 -6.23
C CYS A 149 -6.77 0.81 -7.15
N CYS A 150 -6.10 1.92 -6.85
CA CYS A 150 -4.95 2.38 -7.61
C CYS A 150 -3.75 2.61 -6.68
N SER A 151 -2.60 2.04 -7.06
CA SER A 151 -1.31 2.40 -6.49
C SER A 151 -0.62 3.35 -7.46
N ILE A 152 -0.55 4.61 -7.08
CA ILE A 152 -0.06 5.70 -7.91
C ILE A 152 0.76 6.66 -7.06
N GLY A 153 1.69 7.39 -7.65
CA GLY A 153 2.47 8.40 -6.96
C GLY A 153 1.63 9.59 -6.45
N PHE A 154 2.26 10.71 -6.23
CA PHE A 154 1.59 11.89 -5.69
C PHE A 154 0.55 12.45 -6.66
N LEU A 155 -0.61 12.76 -6.10
CA LEU A 155 -1.73 13.39 -6.81
C LEU A 155 -1.95 14.80 -6.26
N THR A 156 -2.29 15.73 -7.14
CA THR A 156 -2.91 16.97 -6.71
C THR A 156 -4.36 16.71 -6.29
N GLU A 157 -4.94 17.60 -5.50
CA GLU A 157 -6.36 17.52 -5.12
C GLU A 157 -7.27 17.38 -6.34
N LYS A 158 -7.03 18.20 -7.38
CA LYS A 158 -7.76 18.12 -8.66
C LYS A 158 -7.70 16.72 -9.28
N GLN A 159 -6.50 16.11 -9.32
CA GLN A 159 -6.30 14.78 -9.88
C GLN A 159 -6.99 13.69 -9.04
N ALA A 160 -6.93 13.83 -7.72
CA ALA A 160 -7.61 12.91 -6.80
C ALA A 160 -9.14 12.96 -6.96
N LEU A 161 -9.71 14.16 -7.08
CA LEU A 161 -11.13 14.35 -7.35
C LEU A 161 -11.53 13.76 -8.70
N MET A 162 -10.73 13.96 -9.75
CA MET A 162 -10.95 13.40 -11.08
C MET A 162 -11.03 11.87 -11.06
N LEU A 163 -10.11 11.21 -10.35
CA LEU A 163 -10.12 9.76 -10.19
C LEU A 163 -11.30 9.27 -9.34
N LYS A 164 -11.65 9.99 -8.27
CA LYS A 164 -12.83 9.69 -7.45
C LYS A 164 -14.11 9.76 -8.27
N GLU A 165 -14.29 10.81 -9.05
CA GLU A 165 -15.45 10.98 -9.96
C GLU A 165 -15.50 9.91 -11.05
N ALA A 166 -14.34 9.40 -11.47
CA ALA A 166 -14.26 8.28 -12.40
C ALA A 166 -14.69 6.94 -11.79
N GLY A 167 -14.88 6.87 -10.47
CA GLY A 167 -15.34 5.68 -9.75
C GLY A 167 -14.20 4.90 -9.06
N LEU A 168 -13.02 5.50 -8.89
CA LEU A 168 -11.95 4.90 -8.08
C LEU A 168 -12.43 4.79 -6.63
N ASN A 169 -12.36 3.59 -6.06
CA ASN A 169 -12.81 3.34 -4.70
C ASN A 169 -11.73 3.63 -3.66
N ARG A 170 -10.45 3.43 -4.03
CA ARG A 170 -9.32 3.60 -3.15
C ARG A 170 -8.07 3.97 -3.94
N SER A 171 -7.32 4.94 -3.44
CA SER A 171 -5.96 5.19 -3.88
C SER A 171 -5.02 4.86 -2.74
N ASP A 172 -4.06 3.99 -3.00
CA ASP A 172 -2.95 3.73 -2.09
C ASP A 172 -1.75 4.55 -2.62
N VAL A 173 -1.34 5.53 -1.87
CA VAL A 173 -0.03 6.12 -2.04
C VAL A 173 0.93 5.20 -1.27
N HIS A 174 1.78 4.47 -1.99
CA HIS A 174 2.89 3.81 -1.35
C HIS A 174 3.87 4.89 -0.91
N VAL A 175 3.79 5.27 0.34
CA VAL A 175 4.89 5.94 1.01
C VAL A 175 5.91 4.83 1.26
N ASP A 176 6.82 4.67 0.32
CA ASP A 176 7.95 3.81 0.53
C ASP A 176 8.81 4.42 1.63
N PHE A 177 8.88 3.73 2.75
CA PHE A 177 9.83 4.00 3.80
C PHE A 177 11.23 3.75 3.27
N MET A 178 11.76 4.73 2.59
CA MET A 178 13.12 4.73 2.11
C MET A 178 14.00 5.30 3.20
N ILE A 179 14.57 4.43 4.02
CA ILE A 179 15.69 4.82 4.88
C ILE A 179 16.82 5.28 3.96
N GLY A 180 16.99 6.59 3.84
CA GLY A 180 18.13 7.21 3.17
C GLY A 180 17.87 8.04 1.92
N SER A 181 16.65 8.21 1.47
CA SER A 181 16.30 9.12 0.37
C SER A 181 15.39 10.26 0.83
N ASN A 182 15.37 11.38 0.16
CA ASN A 182 14.64 12.64 0.53
C ASN A 182 13.15 12.41 0.75
N GLN A 183 12.69 12.31 2.01
CA GLN A 183 11.50 11.56 2.31
C GLN A 183 10.42 12.29 3.01
N MET A 184 9.25 11.72 2.86
CA MET A 184 8.12 11.95 3.73
C MET A 184 8.24 11.06 4.98
N ASP A 185 7.83 11.60 6.11
CA ASP A 185 7.54 10.77 7.27
C ASP A 185 6.19 10.05 7.09
N ILE A 186 5.84 9.23 8.06
CA ILE A 186 4.58 8.46 8.05
C ILE A 186 3.33 9.35 8.09
N ASP A 187 3.47 10.62 8.39
CA ASP A 187 2.37 11.59 8.45
C ASP A 187 2.20 12.38 7.16
N GLY A 188 2.95 12.04 6.11
CA GLY A 188 2.88 12.71 4.82
C GLY A 188 3.57 14.07 4.79
N ILE A 189 4.51 14.31 5.72
CA ILE A 189 5.32 15.52 5.78
C ILE A 189 6.65 15.25 5.09
N ARG A 190 7.03 16.08 4.13
CA ARG A 190 8.36 16.03 3.53
C ARG A 190 9.40 16.62 4.47
N GLN A 191 10.69 16.31 4.24
CA GLN A 191 11.79 16.88 5.02
C GLN A 191 11.85 18.41 4.96
N ASP A 192 11.32 19.03 3.91
CA ASP A 192 11.17 20.48 3.77
C ASP A 192 9.97 21.04 4.54
N GLY A 193 9.24 20.21 5.28
CA GLY A 193 8.05 20.59 6.05
C GLY A 193 6.78 20.74 5.23
N SER A 194 6.83 20.53 3.90
CA SER A 194 5.64 20.58 3.07
C SER A 194 4.80 19.32 3.29
N ARG A 195 3.49 19.49 3.31
CA ARG A 195 2.54 18.36 3.45
C ARG A 195 2.12 17.86 2.07
N VAL A 196 1.86 16.56 1.99
CA VAL A 196 1.19 15.95 0.85
C VAL A 196 -0.16 15.42 1.31
N PRO A 197 -1.19 15.51 0.47
CA PRO A 197 -2.48 14.91 0.78
C PRO A 197 -2.32 13.40 0.99
N ILE A 198 -2.75 12.91 2.14
CA ILE A 198 -2.84 11.48 2.43
C ILE A 198 -4.30 11.09 2.58
N PHE A 199 -4.67 9.92 2.08
CA PHE A 199 -6.00 9.39 2.23
C PHE A 199 -6.04 8.50 3.47
N ARG A 200 -6.75 8.94 4.51
CA ARG A 200 -6.87 8.20 5.77
C ARG A 200 -8.35 8.07 6.16
N ASN A 201 -8.78 6.85 6.49
CA ASN A 201 -10.15 6.55 6.97
C ASN A 201 -11.29 7.00 6.04
N GLY A 202 -11.08 7.02 4.73
CA GLY A 202 -12.09 7.44 3.76
C GLY A 202 -12.05 8.91 3.38
N ASP A 203 -11.17 9.72 3.98
CA ASP A 203 -11.03 11.15 3.73
C ASP A 203 -9.59 11.55 3.36
N TRP A 204 -9.47 12.64 2.60
CA TRP A 204 -8.20 13.28 2.33
C TRP A 204 -7.82 14.17 3.52
N VAL A 205 -6.62 13.92 4.07
CA VAL A 205 -6.03 14.73 5.13
C VAL A 205 -4.85 15.48 4.53
N ILE A 206 -4.82 16.83 4.70
CA ILE A 206 -3.76 17.72 4.26
C ILE A 206 -2.96 18.19 5.48
#